data_b370cecc9ea7743eed69d2c1df2ab676
#
_entry.id   b370cecc9ea7743eed69d2c1df2ab676
#
_cell.length_a   1.000
_cell.length_b   1.000
_cell.length_c   1.000
_cell.angle_alpha   90.00
_cell.angle_beta   90.00
_cell.angle_gamma   90.00
#
_symmetry.space_group_name_H-M   'P 1'
#
loop_
_entity.id
_entity.type
_entity.pdbx_description
1 polymer ?
#
loop_
_entity_poly.entity_id
_entity_poly.type
_entity_poly.pdbx_seq_one_letter_code
_entity_poly.pdbx_strand_id
1 'polypeptide(L)'
;MGFKHVFIAKLDWLFSKKEVTTFTKSHTVTIDGKGVLHVSAAKAFKGDPALYNPEDLLLSSVVSCHMMSYLYVCEQNGIDVVSYTDEAEATLEVLPDASGRFTMIKLNPKVRISNKGKIEEALSLHKKANQLCFIANSCNFPILHFPICEIAAID
;
A
#
# COMPACT_ATOMS: atom_id res chain seq x y z
N MET A 1 17.79 -11.16 18.78
CA MET A 1 16.84 -10.42 19.66
C MET A 1 16.01 -9.50 18.76
N GLY A 2 14.68 -9.62 18.79
CA GLY A 2 13.80 -8.77 17.95
C GLY A 2 13.59 -7.41 18.61
N PHE A 3 13.52 -6.35 17.80
CA PHE A 3 13.15 -5.02 18.26
C PHE A 3 11.65 -4.81 18.12
N LYS A 4 11.05 -4.06 19.07
CA LYS A 4 9.63 -3.67 19.01
C LYS A 4 9.54 -2.17 18.75
N HIS A 5 8.68 -1.80 17.81
CA HIS A 5 8.33 -0.41 17.53
C HIS A 5 6.84 -0.22 17.74
N VAL A 6 6.43 0.92 18.30
CA VAL A 6 5.04 1.28 18.56
C VAL A 6 4.69 2.47 17.66
N PHE A 7 3.59 2.35 16.95
CA PHE A 7 3.01 3.42 16.14
C PHE A 7 1.69 3.86 16.78
N ILE A 8 1.41 5.15 16.78
CA ILE A 8 0.23 5.73 17.44
C ILE A 8 -0.51 6.59 16.41
N ALA A 9 -1.81 6.40 16.33
CA ALA A 9 -2.72 7.25 15.58
C ALA A 9 -3.91 7.64 16.44
N LYS A 10 -4.43 8.87 16.27
CA LYS A 10 -5.62 9.38 16.92
C LYS A 10 -6.71 9.56 15.88
N LEU A 11 -7.93 9.10 16.19
CA LEU A 11 -9.12 9.29 15.37
C LEU A 11 -10.08 10.22 16.08
N ASP A 12 -10.59 11.21 15.36
CA ASP A 12 -11.63 12.12 15.82
C ASP A 12 -12.83 12.09 14.86
N TRP A 13 -14.00 11.74 15.38
CA TRP A 13 -15.28 11.79 14.69
C TRP A 13 -16.29 12.53 15.54
N LEU A 14 -17.01 13.46 14.94
CA LEU A 14 -18.05 14.25 15.61
C LEU A 14 -19.34 14.23 14.78
N PHE A 15 -20.44 13.85 15.43
CA PHE A 15 -21.76 13.99 14.83
C PHE A 15 -22.30 15.41 15.05
N SER A 16 -22.65 16.11 13.97
CA SER A 16 -23.32 17.41 14.03
C SER A 16 -24.73 17.33 13.42
N LYS A 17 -25.73 17.62 14.22
CA LYS A 17 -27.12 17.78 13.73
C LYS A 17 -27.31 19.05 12.89
N LYS A 18 -26.40 20.02 13.00
CA LYS A 18 -26.48 21.33 12.31
C LYS A 18 -25.96 21.29 10.89
N GLU A 19 -25.07 20.37 10.60
CA GLU A 19 -24.53 20.16 9.27
C GLU A 19 -25.18 18.93 8.65
N VAL A 20 -26.08 19.17 7.68
CA VAL A 20 -26.66 18.09 6.87
C VAL A 20 -25.54 17.61 5.93
N THR A 21 -24.65 16.77 6.44
CA THR A 21 -23.65 16.11 5.60
C THR A 21 -24.24 14.82 5.05
N THR A 22 -24.12 14.64 3.75
CA THR A 22 -24.53 13.38 3.08
C THR A 22 -23.65 12.19 3.55
N PHE A 23 -22.43 12.48 4.01
CA PHE A 23 -21.42 11.49 4.37
C PHE A 23 -21.13 11.49 5.88
N THR A 24 -21.99 10.82 6.64
CA THR A 24 -21.95 10.81 8.11
C THR A 24 -20.77 10.03 8.72
N LYS A 25 -20.03 9.29 7.90
CA LYS A 25 -18.87 8.48 8.34
C LYS A 25 -17.52 9.20 8.17
N SER A 26 -17.53 10.43 7.64
CA SER A 26 -16.29 11.18 7.44
C SER A 26 -15.68 11.58 8.79
N HIS A 27 -14.38 11.41 8.92
CA HIS A 27 -13.63 11.64 10.15
C HIS A 27 -12.19 12.04 9.83
N THR A 28 -11.42 12.34 10.86
CA THR A 28 -10.00 12.64 10.73
C THR A 28 -9.14 11.63 11.47
N VAL A 29 -7.98 11.33 10.90
CA VAL A 29 -6.92 10.57 11.57
C VAL A 29 -5.68 11.45 11.62
N THR A 30 -5.05 11.51 12.79
CA THR A 30 -3.82 12.27 13.02
C THR A 30 -2.73 11.38 13.55
N ILE A 31 -1.52 11.64 13.07
CA ILE A 31 -0.28 11.04 13.58
C ILE A 31 0.63 12.21 13.92
N ASP A 32 1.23 12.17 15.09
CA ASP A 32 2.09 13.26 15.57
C ASP A 32 3.18 13.61 14.56
N GLY A 33 3.36 14.92 14.32
CA GLY A 33 4.32 15.44 13.35
C GLY A 33 3.92 15.28 11.87
N LYS A 34 2.68 14.83 11.55
CA LYS A 34 2.21 14.64 10.18
C LYS A 34 0.95 15.46 9.89
N GLY A 35 0.67 15.63 8.59
CA GLY A 35 -0.59 16.26 8.16
C GLY A 35 -1.81 15.46 8.55
N VAL A 36 -2.94 16.14 8.72
CA VAL A 36 -4.23 15.51 9.02
C VAL A 36 -4.69 14.69 7.82
N LEU A 37 -5.10 13.44 8.07
CA LEU A 37 -5.70 12.58 7.07
C LEU A 37 -7.22 12.62 7.19
N HIS A 38 -7.90 13.04 6.12
CA HIS A 38 -9.34 13.04 6.01
C HIS A 38 -9.80 11.72 5.40
N VAL A 39 -10.66 11.01 6.11
CA VAL A 39 -11.08 9.64 5.78
C VAL A 39 -12.59 9.52 5.78
N SER A 40 -13.13 8.71 4.89
CA SER A 40 -14.54 8.33 4.87
C SER A 40 -14.66 6.83 4.57
N ALA A 41 -15.87 6.31 4.45
CA ALA A 41 -16.09 4.97 3.90
C ALA A 41 -15.89 4.99 2.37
N ALA A 42 -15.64 3.84 1.77
CA ALA A 42 -15.64 3.72 0.32
C ALA A 42 -17.02 4.07 -0.27
N LYS A 43 -17.04 4.53 -1.52
CA LYS A 43 -18.28 4.92 -2.22
C LYS A 43 -19.34 3.82 -2.18
N ALA A 44 -18.95 2.55 -2.34
CA ALA A 44 -19.83 1.39 -2.26
C ALA A 44 -20.52 1.26 -0.89
N PHE A 45 -19.93 1.83 0.17
CA PHE A 45 -20.43 1.84 1.54
C PHE A 45 -20.99 3.21 1.96
N LYS A 46 -21.40 4.02 0.98
CA LYS A 46 -21.99 5.36 1.17
C LYS A 46 -21.05 6.36 1.84
N GLY A 47 -19.77 6.26 1.54
CA GLY A 47 -18.75 7.23 1.94
C GLY A 47 -18.56 8.34 0.91
N ASP A 48 -17.81 9.37 1.30
CA ASP A 48 -17.39 10.45 0.43
C ASP A 48 -16.30 9.97 -0.54
N PRO A 49 -16.56 9.93 -1.85
CA PRO A 49 -15.59 9.45 -2.82
C PRO A 49 -14.39 10.39 -3.03
N ALA A 50 -14.44 11.60 -2.49
CA ALA A 50 -13.34 12.57 -2.56
C ALA A 50 -12.30 12.36 -1.44
N LEU A 51 -12.61 11.54 -0.44
CA LEU A 51 -11.71 11.24 0.67
C LEU A 51 -11.15 9.83 0.57
N TYR A 52 -10.00 9.61 1.21
CA TYR A 52 -9.47 8.27 1.37
C TYR A 52 -10.42 7.41 2.20
N ASN A 53 -10.38 6.11 1.95
CA ASN A 53 -11.09 5.13 2.76
C ASN A 53 -10.09 4.11 3.35
N PRO A 54 -10.48 3.29 4.33
CA PRO A 54 -9.59 2.30 4.94
C PRO A 54 -8.99 1.30 3.94
N GLU A 55 -9.74 0.96 2.90
CA GLU A 55 -9.31 0.04 1.85
C GLU A 55 -8.18 0.65 1.01
N ASP A 56 -8.30 1.92 0.62
CA ASP A 56 -7.24 2.67 -0.07
C ASP A 56 -5.98 2.75 0.78
N LEU A 57 -6.14 3.00 2.08
CA LEU A 57 -5.01 3.11 3.01
C LEU A 57 -4.28 1.78 3.20
N LEU A 58 -5.01 0.67 3.30
CA LEU A 58 -4.41 -0.65 3.37
C LEU A 58 -3.64 -0.97 2.09
N LEU A 59 -4.25 -0.78 0.92
CA LEU A 59 -3.59 -1.00 -0.37
C LEU A 59 -2.34 -0.13 -0.50
N SER A 60 -2.44 1.16 -0.18
CA SER A 60 -1.31 2.10 -0.21
C SER A 60 -0.17 1.67 0.72
N SER A 61 -0.48 1.14 1.89
CA SER A 61 0.54 0.65 2.83
C SER A 61 1.28 -0.57 2.29
N VAL A 62 0.58 -1.50 1.64
CA VAL A 62 1.18 -2.70 1.01
C VAL A 62 2.10 -2.29 -0.13
N VAL A 63 1.64 -1.43 -1.05
CA VAL A 63 2.41 -0.94 -2.20
C VAL A 63 3.70 -0.25 -1.74
N SER A 64 3.57 0.70 -0.80
CA SER A 64 4.72 1.44 -0.26
C SER A 64 5.72 0.53 0.44
N CYS A 65 5.25 -0.39 1.27
CA CYS A 65 6.12 -1.29 2.01
C CYS A 65 6.88 -2.23 1.07
N HIS A 66 6.20 -2.76 0.04
CA HIS A 66 6.85 -3.61 -0.95
C HIS A 66 7.94 -2.86 -1.72
N MET A 67 7.64 -1.64 -2.21
CA MET A 67 8.64 -0.81 -2.89
C MET A 67 9.87 -0.56 -2.01
N MET A 68 9.68 -0.12 -0.77
CA MET A 68 10.80 0.15 0.15
C MET A 68 11.63 -1.10 0.42
N SER A 69 11.00 -2.25 0.63
CA SER A 69 11.69 -3.53 0.80
C SER A 69 12.45 -3.95 -0.47
N TYR A 70 11.87 -3.68 -1.65
CA TYR A 70 12.49 -3.96 -2.93
C TYR A 70 13.73 -3.08 -3.16
N LEU A 71 13.63 -1.78 -2.91
CA LEU A 71 14.78 -0.87 -3.02
C LEU A 71 15.92 -1.30 -2.09
N TYR A 72 15.59 -1.69 -0.85
CA TYR A 72 16.56 -2.20 0.10
C TYR A 72 17.29 -3.45 -0.42
N VAL A 73 16.56 -4.45 -0.91
CA VAL A 73 17.22 -5.68 -1.42
C VAL A 73 17.99 -5.43 -2.72
N CYS A 74 17.55 -4.50 -3.57
CA CYS A 74 18.30 -4.09 -4.76
C CYS A 74 19.64 -3.46 -4.37
N GLU A 75 19.66 -2.53 -3.42
CA GLU A 75 20.88 -1.91 -2.90
C GLU A 75 21.85 -2.97 -2.35
N GLN A 76 21.36 -3.94 -1.57
CA GLN A 76 22.20 -5.02 -1.03
C GLN A 76 22.80 -5.93 -2.13
N ASN A 77 22.23 -5.96 -3.32
CA ASN A 77 22.70 -6.75 -4.46
C ASN A 77 23.37 -5.89 -5.56
N GLY A 78 23.67 -4.63 -5.26
CA GLY A 78 24.33 -3.71 -6.19
C GLY A 78 23.51 -3.48 -7.47
N ILE A 79 22.20 -3.33 -7.34
CA ILE A 79 21.28 -2.97 -8.40
C ILE A 79 20.81 -1.54 -8.18
N ASP A 80 21.09 -0.68 -9.16
CA ASP A 80 20.72 0.73 -9.13
C ASP A 80 19.35 0.92 -9.76
N VAL A 81 18.34 1.07 -8.92
CA VAL A 81 16.96 1.34 -9.35
C VAL A 81 16.83 2.83 -9.69
N VAL A 82 16.45 3.13 -10.92
CA VAL A 82 16.26 4.51 -11.43
C VAL A 82 14.81 4.96 -11.24
N SER A 83 13.86 4.07 -11.45
CA SER A 83 12.43 4.38 -11.21
C SER A 83 11.65 3.13 -10.83
N TYR A 84 10.60 3.36 -10.08
CA TYR A 84 9.63 2.35 -9.67
C TYR A 84 8.23 2.93 -9.74
N THR A 85 7.32 2.25 -10.40
CA THR A 85 5.88 2.55 -10.40
C THR A 85 5.10 1.26 -10.17
N ASP A 86 3.91 1.37 -9.62
CA ASP A 86 3.04 0.21 -9.40
C ASP A 86 1.57 0.63 -9.54
N GLU A 87 0.82 -0.09 -10.34
CA GLU A 87 -0.62 0.02 -10.45
C GLU A 87 -1.26 -1.21 -9.81
N ALA A 88 -1.42 -1.16 -8.50
CA ALA A 88 -1.88 -2.28 -7.70
C ALA A 88 -3.40 -2.36 -7.63
N GLU A 89 -3.90 -3.59 -7.49
CA GLU A 89 -5.32 -3.89 -7.32
C GLU A 89 -5.54 -4.67 -6.02
N ALA A 90 -6.61 -4.33 -5.29
CA ALA A 90 -7.08 -5.09 -4.13
C ALA A 90 -8.50 -5.59 -4.37
N THR A 91 -8.75 -6.86 -4.08
CA THR A 91 -10.09 -7.46 -4.16
C THR A 91 -10.65 -7.65 -2.76
N LEU A 92 -11.78 -7.01 -2.50
CA LEU A 92 -12.55 -7.15 -1.27
C LEU A 92 -13.86 -7.89 -1.58
N GLU A 93 -14.15 -8.92 -0.80
CA GLU A 93 -15.39 -9.67 -0.84
C GLU A 93 -16.29 -9.24 0.32
N VAL A 94 -17.55 -8.96 0.03
CA VAL A 94 -18.57 -8.66 1.02
C VAL A 94 -19.57 -9.83 1.04
N LEU A 95 -19.79 -10.39 2.22
CA LEU A 95 -20.69 -11.53 2.42
C LEU A 95 -22.14 -11.06 2.67
N PRO A 96 -23.15 -11.97 2.55
CA PRO A 96 -24.56 -11.61 2.74
C PRO A 96 -24.90 -11.06 4.12
N ASP A 97 -24.12 -11.38 5.14
CA ASP A 97 -24.25 -10.88 6.51
C ASP A 97 -23.62 -9.49 6.72
N ALA A 98 -23.18 -8.85 5.63
CA ALA A 98 -22.45 -7.58 5.58
C ALA A 98 -21.03 -7.62 6.21
N SER A 99 -20.51 -8.78 6.56
CA SER A 99 -19.10 -8.95 6.83
C SER A 99 -18.30 -8.94 5.53
N GLY A 100 -16.98 -8.76 5.61
CA GLY A 100 -16.14 -8.81 4.42
C GLY A 100 -14.66 -8.86 4.76
N ARG A 101 -13.85 -9.14 3.74
CA ARG A 101 -12.40 -9.17 3.87
C ARG A 101 -11.74 -8.99 2.52
N PHE A 102 -10.51 -8.54 2.54
CA PHE A 102 -9.66 -8.67 1.36
C PHE A 102 -9.39 -10.14 1.07
N THR A 103 -9.51 -10.51 -0.18
CA THR A 103 -9.23 -11.86 -0.67
C THR A 103 -7.89 -11.94 -1.39
N MET A 104 -7.41 -10.82 -1.94
CA MET A 104 -6.17 -10.76 -2.70
C MET A 104 -5.74 -9.31 -2.95
N ILE A 105 -4.42 -9.10 -3.01
CA ILE A 105 -3.80 -7.91 -3.62
C ILE A 105 -2.88 -8.37 -4.76
N LYS A 106 -2.95 -7.66 -5.89
CA LYS A 106 -2.02 -7.80 -7.01
C LYS A 106 -1.16 -6.56 -7.11
N LEU A 107 0.15 -6.73 -7.10
CA LEU A 107 1.14 -5.70 -7.37
C LEU A 107 1.66 -5.88 -8.80
N ASN A 108 1.75 -4.79 -9.54
CA ASN A 108 2.23 -4.74 -10.91
C ASN A 108 3.43 -3.78 -11.02
N PRO A 109 4.55 -4.06 -10.32
CA PRO A 109 5.69 -3.18 -10.31
C PRO A 109 6.30 -3.04 -11.70
N LYS A 110 6.55 -1.81 -12.10
CA LYS A 110 7.36 -1.48 -13.27
C LYS A 110 8.62 -0.78 -12.82
N VAL A 111 9.75 -1.45 -13.00
CA VAL A 111 11.06 -1.01 -12.50
C VAL A 111 11.99 -0.69 -13.65
N ARG A 112 12.77 0.37 -13.52
CA ARG A 112 13.87 0.69 -14.43
C ARG A 112 15.18 0.72 -13.65
N ILE A 113 16.18 0.02 -14.16
CA ILE A 113 17.51 -0.10 -13.54
C ILE A 113 18.59 0.39 -14.52
N SER A 114 19.73 0.83 -14.00
CA SER A 114 20.89 1.23 -14.82
C SER A 114 21.80 0.06 -15.16
N ASN A 115 21.79 -1.02 -14.39
CA ASN A 115 22.74 -2.12 -14.52
C ASN A 115 22.36 -3.06 -15.68
N LYS A 116 23.07 -2.92 -16.82
CA LYS A 116 22.92 -3.83 -17.95
C LYS A 116 23.26 -5.27 -17.54
N GLY A 117 22.40 -6.22 -17.90
CA GLY A 117 22.59 -7.65 -17.59
C GLY A 117 22.04 -8.10 -16.23
N LYS A 118 21.44 -7.22 -15.41
CA LYS A 118 20.86 -7.57 -14.10
C LYS A 118 19.34 -7.64 -14.07
N ILE A 119 18.65 -7.64 -15.23
CA ILE A 119 17.18 -7.66 -15.30
C ILE A 119 16.60 -8.88 -14.59
N GLU A 120 17.10 -10.09 -14.87
CA GLU A 120 16.61 -11.34 -14.27
C GLU A 120 16.83 -11.35 -12.75
N GLU A 121 17.98 -10.86 -12.29
CA GLU A 121 18.26 -10.72 -10.87
C GLU A 121 17.28 -9.73 -10.23
N ALA A 122 17.09 -8.55 -10.82
CA ALA A 122 16.16 -7.53 -10.36
C ALA A 122 14.72 -8.08 -10.25
N LEU A 123 14.25 -8.83 -11.24
CA LEU A 123 12.94 -9.48 -11.22
C LEU A 123 12.84 -10.50 -10.07
N SER A 124 13.87 -11.31 -9.85
CA SER A 124 13.88 -12.33 -8.80
C SER A 124 13.81 -11.75 -7.38
N LEU A 125 14.34 -10.53 -7.18
CA LEU A 125 14.40 -9.86 -5.88
C LEU A 125 13.02 -9.43 -5.34
N HIS A 126 11.99 -9.35 -6.18
CA HIS A 126 10.62 -9.09 -5.70
C HIS A 126 10.14 -10.15 -4.72
N LYS A 127 10.52 -11.42 -4.90
CA LYS A 127 10.21 -12.50 -3.95
C LYS A 127 10.84 -12.24 -2.59
N LYS A 128 12.11 -11.82 -2.57
CA LYS A 128 12.82 -11.49 -1.33
C LYS A 128 12.22 -10.25 -0.67
N ALA A 129 11.89 -9.23 -1.45
CA ALA A 129 11.21 -8.02 -0.98
C ALA A 129 9.89 -8.34 -0.28
N ASN A 130 9.07 -9.23 -0.87
CA ASN A 130 7.82 -9.67 -0.24
C ASN A 130 8.04 -10.34 1.12
N GLN A 131 9.08 -11.17 1.24
CA GLN A 131 9.43 -11.80 2.53
C GLN A 131 9.83 -10.80 3.60
N LEU A 132 10.39 -9.66 3.22
CA LEU A 132 10.84 -8.60 4.13
C LEU A 132 9.79 -7.52 4.35
N CYS A 133 8.71 -7.50 3.59
CA CYS A 133 7.63 -6.52 3.69
C CYS A 133 6.82 -6.75 4.97
N PHE A 134 6.96 -5.86 5.96
CA PHE A 134 6.27 -5.99 7.25
C PHE A 134 4.76 -5.99 7.11
N ILE A 135 4.22 -5.16 6.20
CA ILE A 135 2.78 -5.07 5.96
C ILE A 135 2.28 -6.36 5.30
N ALA A 136 2.98 -6.89 4.29
CA ALA A 136 2.62 -8.15 3.66
C ALA A 136 2.60 -9.31 4.66
N ASN A 137 3.59 -9.37 5.57
CA ASN A 137 3.67 -10.37 6.63
C ASN A 137 2.55 -10.25 7.68
N SER A 138 1.86 -9.12 7.70
CA SER A 138 0.73 -8.85 8.61
C SER A 138 -0.63 -9.11 7.96
N CYS A 139 -0.67 -9.41 6.65
CA CYS A 139 -1.88 -9.73 5.91
C CYS A 139 -2.15 -11.25 5.93
N ASN A 140 -3.43 -11.63 6.02
CA ASN A 140 -3.88 -13.02 6.01
C ASN A 140 -4.47 -13.45 4.65
N PHE A 141 -4.15 -12.73 3.60
CA PHE A 141 -4.56 -13.00 2.22
C PHE A 141 -3.34 -12.92 1.28
N PRO A 142 -3.39 -13.55 0.09
CA PRO A 142 -2.26 -13.57 -0.83
C PRO A 142 -1.99 -12.18 -1.43
N ILE A 143 -0.69 -11.85 -1.53
CA ILE A 143 -0.18 -10.70 -2.27
C ILE A 143 0.64 -11.24 -3.43
N LEU A 144 0.12 -11.07 -4.65
CA LEU A 144 0.73 -11.54 -5.88
C LEU A 144 1.54 -10.43 -6.54
N HIS A 145 2.61 -10.79 -7.23
CA HIS A 145 3.54 -9.84 -7.86
C HIS A 145 3.71 -10.19 -9.33
N PHE A 146 3.54 -9.22 -10.21
CA PHE A 146 3.71 -9.31 -11.66
C PHE A 146 4.69 -8.24 -12.14
N PRO A 147 5.96 -8.31 -11.71
CA PRO A 147 6.94 -7.27 -11.99
C PRO A 147 7.40 -7.25 -13.45
N ILE A 148 7.67 -6.05 -13.94
CA ILE A 148 8.38 -5.81 -15.21
C ILE A 148 9.63 -5.01 -14.89
N CYS A 149 10.77 -5.38 -15.49
CA CYS A 149 12.02 -4.67 -15.34
C CYS A 149 12.60 -4.31 -16.71
N GLU A 150 13.03 -3.07 -16.85
CA GLU A 150 13.64 -2.52 -18.07
C GLU A 150 14.94 -1.80 -17.72
N ILE A 151 15.84 -1.66 -18.71
CA ILE A 151 17.00 -0.79 -18.57
C ILE A 151 16.57 0.66 -18.76
N ALA A 152 17.00 1.53 -17.85
CA ALA A 152 16.79 2.96 -17.99
C ALA A 152 17.55 3.48 -19.22
N ALA A 153 16.91 4.34 -20.02
CA ALA A 153 17.62 5.07 -21.06
C ALA A 153 18.69 5.94 -20.38
N ILE A 154 19.90 5.90 -20.89
CA ILE A 154 20.97 6.81 -20.48
C ILE A 154 20.76 8.09 -21.33
N ASP A 155 20.37 9.17 -20.67
CA ASP A 155 20.39 10.51 -21.27
C ASP A 155 21.85 11.00 -21.42
#